data_8dc34f04348df37c098ae52d1350d042
#
_entry.id   8dc34f04348df37c098ae52d1350d042
#
_cell.length_a   1.000
_cell.length_b   1.000
_cell.length_c   1.000
_cell.angle_alpha   90.00
_cell.angle_beta   90.00
_cell.angle_gamma   90.00
#
_symmetry.space_group_name_H-M   'P 1'
#
loop_
_entity.id
_entity.type
_entity.pdbx_description
1 polymer ?
#
loop_
_entity_poly.entity_id
_entity_poly.type
_entity_poly.pdbx_seq_one_letter_code
_entity_poly.pdbx_strand_id
1 'polypeptide(L)'
;MKISKRAKKEKRPVAKIDFKPYGAAIKAGRTKQKESRNKAADALFISPRYLANIENKGQHPSVQVFLELMSRYHISVDQILHGETMEGKSTERMQFETLLDELTDAEIKILTATAQALLDARTDNEGEN
;
A
#
# COMPACT_ATOMS: atom_id res chain seq x y z
N MET A 1 -24.45 -8.13 -38.71
CA MET A 1 -24.18 -6.77 -38.29
C MET A 1 -22.91 -6.73 -37.43
N LYS A 2 -21.92 -6.09 -37.95
CA LYS A 2 -20.68 -5.97 -37.18
C LYS A 2 -20.93 -5.03 -36.04
N ILE A 3 -20.78 -5.55 -34.80
CA ILE A 3 -20.64 -4.70 -33.65
C ILE A 3 -19.47 -3.78 -33.96
N SER A 4 -19.78 -2.49 -34.05
CA SER A 4 -18.75 -1.51 -34.34
C SER A 4 -17.53 -1.80 -33.45
N LYS A 5 -16.38 -1.89 -34.10
CA LYS A 5 -15.13 -1.96 -33.36
C LYS A 5 -15.13 -0.78 -32.38
N ARG A 6 -15.41 -1.06 -31.13
CA ARG A 6 -15.17 -0.06 -30.11
C ARG A 6 -13.73 0.35 -30.28
N ALA A 7 -13.52 1.64 -30.55
CA ALA A 7 -12.20 2.20 -30.51
C ALA A 7 -11.53 1.63 -29.26
N LYS A 8 -10.37 0.97 -29.44
CA LYS A 8 -9.63 0.44 -28.30
C LYS A 8 -9.43 1.59 -27.32
N LYS A 9 -10.10 1.52 -26.17
CA LYS A 9 -9.82 2.48 -25.12
C LYS A 9 -8.36 2.37 -24.79
N GLU A 10 -7.66 3.47 -24.89
CA GLU A 10 -6.28 3.53 -24.41
C GLU A 10 -6.25 3.05 -22.96
N LYS A 11 -5.36 2.12 -22.69
CA LYS A 11 -5.16 1.65 -21.32
C LYS A 11 -4.74 2.84 -20.46
N ARG A 12 -5.32 2.93 -19.29
CA ARG A 12 -4.92 3.96 -18.34
C ARG A 12 -3.39 3.96 -18.18
N PRO A 13 -2.74 5.11 -18.28
CA PRO A 13 -1.28 5.19 -18.13
C PRO A 13 -0.89 5.10 -16.65
N VAL A 14 -1.26 4.00 -16.01
CA VAL A 14 -0.94 3.75 -14.61
C VAL A 14 0.04 2.58 -14.56
N ALA A 15 1.17 2.79 -13.91
CA ALA A 15 2.13 1.73 -13.69
C ALA A 15 1.47 0.60 -12.90
N LYS A 16 1.70 -0.64 -13.32
CA LYS A 16 1.21 -1.80 -12.58
C LYS A 16 1.91 -1.87 -11.23
N ILE A 17 1.12 -2.02 -10.18
CA ILE A 17 1.67 -2.27 -8.86
C ILE A 17 2.26 -3.68 -8.86
N ASP A 18 3.53 -3.79 -8.49
CA ASP A 18 4.17 -5.08 -8.29
C ASP A 18 3.64 -5.69 -7.00
N PHE A 19 2.91 -6.79 -7.13
CA PHE A 19 2.31 -7.46 -5.99
C PHE A 19 3.25 -8.45 -5.29
N LYS A 20 4.42 -8.70 -5.85
CA LYS A 20 5.36 -9.67 -5.28
C LYS A 20 5.75 -9.41 -3.83
N PRO A 21 5.98 -8.15 -3.39
CA PRO A 21 6.27 -7.89 -1.98
C PRO A 21 5.13 -8.32 -1.05
N TYR A 22 3.88 -8.14 -1.47
CA TYR A 22 2.72 -8.58 -0.70
C TYR A 22 2.62 -10.10 -0.64
N GLY A 23 2.85 -10.75 -1.78
CA GLY A 23 2.87 -12.21 -1.84
C GLY A 23 3.95 -12.81 -0.94
N ALA A 24 5.14 -12.21 -0.94
CA ALA A 24 6.23 -12.63 -0.07
C ALA A 24 5.88 -12.45 1.41
N ALA A 25 5.24 -11.35 1.78
CA ALA A 25 4.81 -11.08 3.14
C ALA A 25 3.74 -12.09 3.59
N ILE A 26 2.80 -12.45 2.71
CA ILE A 26 1.78 -13.45 2.97
C ILE A 26 2.44 -14.81 3.24
N LYS A 27 3.36 -15.21 2.37
CA LYS A 27 4.09 -16.48 2.52
C LYS A 27 4.90 -16.51 3.82
N ALA A 28 5.58 -15.43 4.14
CA ALA A 28 6.35 -15.31 5.37
C ALA A 28 5.46 -15.41 6.61
N GLY A 29 4.31 -14.71 6.62
CA GLY A 29 3.35 -14.76 7.71
C GLY A 29 2.77 -16.15 7.90
N ARG A 30 2.39 -16.80 6.80
CA ARG A 30 1.87 -18.16 6.83
C ARG A 30 2.90 -19.15 7.36
N THR A 31 4.12 -19.07 6.86
CA THR A 31 5.23 -19.95 7.28
C THR A 31 5.58 -19.74 8.75
N LYS A 32 5.58 -18.50 9.20
CA LYS A 32 5.85 -18.16 10.60
C LYS A 32 4.83 -18.78 11.55
N GLN A 33 3.56 -18.87 11.12
CA GLN A 33 2.50 -19.51 11.89
C GLN A 33 2.49 -21.04 11.71
N LYS A 34 3.42 -21.58 10.94
CA LYS A 34 3.49 -23.02 10.62
C LYS A 34 2.20 -23.54 9.99
N GLU A 35 1.55 -22.69 9.21
CA GLU A 35 0.30 -23.04 8.54
C GLU A 35 0.59 -23.51 7.11
N SER A 36 0.03 -24.65 6.73
CA SER A 36 0.16 -25.13 5.35
C SER A 36 -0.66 -24.28 4.40
N ARG A 37 -0.22 -24.22 3.13
CA ARG A 37 -0.95 -23.52 2.10
C ARG A 37 -2.37 -24.08 1.93
N ASN A 38 -2.50 -25.41 2.00
CA ASN A 38 -3.81 -26.06 1.89
C ASN A 38 -4.74 -25.63 3.02
N LYS A 39 -4.23 -25.57 4.23
CA LYS A 39 -5.02 -25.17 5.40
C LYS A 39 -5.47 -23.71 5.29
N ALA A 40 -4.56 -22.83 4.88
CA ALA A 40 -4.89 -21.41 4.69
C ALA A 40 -5.93 -21.23 3.58
N ALA A 41 -5.74 -21.92 2.46
CA ALA A 41 -6.66 -21.83 1.33
C ALA A 41 -8.06 -22.31 1.71
N ASP A 42 -8.15 -23.43 2.45
CA ASP A 42 -9.43 -23.95 2.93
C ASP A 42 -10.14 -22.94 3.84
N ALA A 43 -9.40 -22.33 4.76
CA ALA A 43 -9.96 -21.33 5.67
C ALA A 43 -10.49 -20.09 4.93
N LEU A 44 -9.88 -19.76 3.81
CA LEU A 44 -10.24 -18.57 3.01
C LEU A 44 -11.20 -18.89 1.85
N PHE A 45 -11.59 -20.16 1.71
CA PHE A 45 -12.46 -20.63 0.62
C PHE A 45 -11.90 -20.33 -0.77
N ILE A 46 -10.57 -20.46 -0.91
CA ILE A 46 -9.87 -20.33 -2.20
C ILE A 46 -9.09 -21.61 -2.49
N SER A 47 -8.66 -21.78 -3.73
CA SER A 47 -7.85 -22.93 -4.10
C SER A 47 -6.40 -22.75 -3.61
N PRO A 48 -5.71 -23.84 -3.26
CA PRO A 48 -4.28 -23.76 -2.94
C PRO A 48 -3.44 -23.20 -4.09
N ARG A 49 -3.83 -23.49 -5.33
CA ARG A 49 -3.14 -22.96 -6.52
C ARG A 49 -3.27 -21.46 -6.61
N TYR A 50 -4.46 -20.92 -6.33
CA TYR A 50 -4.70 -19.48 -6.33
C TYR A 50 -3.79 -18.80 -5.29
N LEU A 51 -3.75 -19.36 -4.09
CA LEU A 51 -2.89 -18.84 -3.02
C LEU A 51 -1.40 -18.93 -3.42
N ALA A 52 -1.00 -20.05 -4.01
CA ALA A 52 0.38 -20.21 -4.48
C ALA A 52 0.77 -19.15 -5.53
N ASN A 53 -0.14 -18.83 -6.44
CA ASN A 53 0.11 -17.82 -7.45
C ASN A 53 0.21 -16.42 -6.85
N ILE A 54 -0.59 -16.13 -5.84
CA ILE A 54 -0.50 -14.86 -5.09
C ILE A 54 0.86 -14.75 -4.41
N GLU A 55 1.28 -15.82 -3.71
CA GLU A 55 2.53 -15.83 -2.95
C GLU A 55 3.78 -15.80 -3.82
N ASN A 56 3.80 -16.57 -4.90
CA ASN A 56 5.01 -16.82 -5.66
C ASN A 56 5.11 -16.07 -6.98
N LYS A 57 3.98 -15.76 -7.60
CA LYS A 57 3.95 -15.12 -8.92
C LYS A 57 3.47 -13.67 -8.90
N GLY A 58 3.07 -13.18 -7.75
CA GLY A 58 2.54 -11.83 -7.65
C GLY A 58 1.18 -11.65 -8.31
N GLN A 59 0.40 -12.73 -8.44
CA GLN A 59 -0.97 -12.63 -8.95
C GLN A 59 -1.79 -11.75 -8.02
N HIS A 60 -2.51 -10.78 -8.59
CA HIS A 60 -3.37 -9.90 -7.81
C HIS A 60 -4.61 -10.64 -7.34
N PRO A 61 -4.85 -10.73 -6.03
CA PRO A 61 -6.08 -11.31 -5.53
C PRO A 61 -7.26 -10.35 -5.70
N SER A 62 -8.47 -10.87 -5.50
CA SER A 62 -9.62 -9.99 -5.33
C SER A 62 -9.41 -9.11 -4.10
N VAL A 63 -10.11 -7.96 -4.06
CA VAL A 63 -10.00 -7.04 -2.92
C VAL A 63 -10.38 -7.75 -1.62
N GLN A 64 -11.45 -8.57 -1.65
CA GLN A 64 -11.90 -9.28 -0.46
C GLN A 64 -10.83 -10.26 0.04
N VAL A 65 -10.27 -11.06 -0.85
CA VAL A 65 -9.21 -12.02 -0.48
C VAL A 65 -7.98 -11.29 0.02
N PHE A 66 -7.62 -10.17 -0.62
CA PHE A 66 -6.50 -9.35 -0.20
C PHE A 66 -6.67 -8.86 1.25
N LEU A 67 -7.83 -8.31 1.57
CA LEU A 67 -8.09 -7.81 2.93
C LEU A 67 -8.08 -8.93 3.96
N GLU A 68 -8.64 -10.09 3.61
CA GLU A 68 -8.62 -11.26 4.48
C GLU A 68 -7.19 -11.76 4.74
N LEU A 69 -6.34 -11.77 3.71
CA LEU A 69 -4.94 -12.17 3.85
C LEU A 69 -4.15 -11.18 4.71
N MET A 70 -4.36 -9.88 4.50
CA MET A 70 -3.70 -8.86 5.32
C MET A 70 -4.10 -8.97 6.78
N SER A 71 -5.38 -9.18 7.05
CA SER A 71 -5.91 -9.34 8.41
C SER A 71 -5.41 -10.64 9.05
N ARG A 72 -5.43 -11.74 8.32
CA ARG A 72 -5.03 -13.05 8.83
C ARG A 72 -3.59 -13.10 9.32
N TYR A 73 -2.68 -12.45 8.60
CA TYR A 73 -1.25 -12.46 8.90
C TYR A 73 -0.75 -11.16 9.49
N HIS A 74 -1.65 -10.24 9.84
CA HIS A 74 -1.31 -8.93 10.46
C HIS A 74 -0.29 -8.16 9.63
N ILE A 75 -0.50 -8.12 8.30
CA ILE A 75 0.39 -7.42 7.37
C ILE A 75 -0.09 -5.98 7.23
N SER A 76 0.84 -5.04 7.40
CA SER A 76 0.57 -3.62 7.17
C SER A 76 0.77 -3.28 5.69
N VAL A 77 -0.32 -2.89 5.02
CA VAL A 77 -0.27 -2.45 3.63
C VAL A 77 0.59 -1.19 3.49
N ASP A 78 0.42 -0.25 4.41
CA ASP A 78 1.20 0.99 4.41
C ASP A 78 2.70 0.74 4.49
N GLN A 79 3.10 -0.20 5.32
CA GLN A 79 4.51 -0.52 5.49
C GLN A 79 5.12 -1.09 4.20
N ILE A 80 4.36 -1.90 3.47
CA ILE A 80 4.82 -2.45 2.20
C ILE A 80 4.83 -1.37 1.11
N LEU A 81 3.78 -0.55 1.02
CA LEU A 81 3.68 0.51 0.01
C LEU A 81 4.72 1.61 0.22
N HIS A 82 4.99 1.96 1.46
CA HIS A 82 5.80 3.13 1.81
C HIS A 82 7.04 2.78 2.63
N GLY A 83 7.41 1.48 2.69
CA GLY A 83 8.56 1.03 3.47
C GLY A 83 9.86 1.70 3.07
N GLU A 84 10.03 2.02 1.79
CA GLU A 84 11.20 2.71 1.29
C GLU A 84 11.26 4.18 1.74
N THR A 85 10.12 4.80 2.05
CA THR A 85 10.08 6.19 2.49
C THR A 85 10.46 6.36 3.96
N MET A 86 10.51 5.27 4.73
CA MET A 86 10.99 5.33 6.12
C MET A 86 12.50 5.38 6.21
N GLU A 87 13.19 4.89 5.18
CA GLU A 87 14.64 5.01 5.08
C GLU A 87 14.99 6.44 4.64
N GLY A 88 15.79 7.14 5.43
CA GLY A 88 16.22 8.50 5.14
C GLY A 88 15.45 9.60 5.87
N LYS A 89 14.51 9.26 6.74
CA LYS A 89 13.87 10.26 7.59
C LYS A 89 14.85 10.71 8.67
N SER A 90 14.96 12.04 8.84
CA SER A 90 15.79 12.59 9.90
C SER A 90 15.21 12.27 11.28
N THR A 91 16.08 12.31 12.30
CA THR A 91 15.64 12.12 13.69
C THR A 91 14.58 13.15 14.08
N GLU A 92 14.74 14.40 13.67
CA GLU A 92 13.78 15.46 13.94
C GLU A 92 12.42 15.16 13.33
N ARG A 93 12.41 14.61 12.10
CA ARG A 93 11.17 14.25 11.43
C ARG A 93 10.45 13.12 12.16
N MET A 94 11.17 12.10 12.59
CA MET A 94 10.61 10.98 13.34
C MET A 94 10.04 11.44 14.68
N GLN A 95 10.74 12.33 15.37
CA GLN A 95 10.27 12.90 16.64
C GLN A 95 9.01 13.73 16.42
N PHE A 96 8.96 14.51 15.36
CA PHE A 96 7.78 15.30 15.02
C PHE A 96 6.57 14.42 14.72
N GLU A 97 6.76 13.32 14.00
CA GLU A 97 5.68 12.37 13.71
C GLU A 97 5.12 11.78 15.01
N THR A 98 5.96 11.51 15.99
CA THR A 98 5.52 11.03 17.30
C THR A 98 4.65 12.08 18.01
N LEU A 99 5.02 13.35 17.93
CA LEU A 99 4.24 14.44 18.52
C LEU A 99 2.86 14.57 17.89
N LEU A 100 2.75 14.30 16.58
CA LEU A 100 1.48 14.37 15.86
C LEU A 100 0.42 13.46 16.48
N ASP A 101 0.82 12.30 16.99
CA ASP A 101 -0.10 11.35 17.61
C ASP A 101 -0.76 11.90 18.89
N GLU A 102 -0.14 12.88 19.54
CA GLU A 102 -0.66 13.50 20.76
C GLU A 102 -1.55 14.71 20.48
N LEU A 103 -1.62 15.17 19.25
CA LEU A 103 -2.38 16.36 18.89
C LEU A 103 -3.82 16.04 18.54
N THR A 104 -4.71 16.99 18.84
CA THR A 104 -6.12 16.90 18.44
C THR A 104 -6.26 17.19 16.94
N ASP A 105 -7.39 16.80 16.37
CA ASP A 105 -7.69 17.08 14.96
C ASP A 105 -7.68 18.58 14.65
N ALA A 106 -8.16 19.40 15.59
CA ALA A 106 -8.16 20.85 15.43
C ALA A 106 -6.73 21.39 15.37
N GLU A 107 -5.85 20.88 16.22
CA GLU A 107 -4.43 21.25 16.23
C GLU A 107 -3.71 20.81 14.96
N ILE A 108 -4.03 19.62 14.46
CA ILE A 108 -3.47 19.12 13.19
C ILE A 108 -3.89 20.01 12.02
N LYS A 109 -5.12 20.54 12.02
CA LYS A 109 -5.56 21.50 10.98
C LYS A 109 -4.70 22.76 10.97
N ILE A 110 -4.34 23.27 12.14
CA ILE A 110 -3.47 24.44 12.24
C ILE A 110 -2.10 24.14 11.67
N LEU A 111 -1.52 23.00 12.01
CA LEU A 111 -0.23 22.58 11.46
C LEU A 111 -0.26 22.37 9.96
N THR A 112 -1.35 21.79 9.47
CA THR A 112 -1.54 21.58 8.02
C THR A 112 -1.53 22.91 7.28
N ALA A 113 -2.23 23.91 7.81
CA ALA A 113 -2.24 25.25 7.21
C ALA A 113 -0.84 25.87 7.22
N THR A 114 -0.09 25.71 8.31
CA THR A 114 1.28 26.20 8.42
C THR A 114 2.20 25.52 7.41
N ALA A 115 2.09 24.19 7.28
CA ALA A 115 2.88 23.43 6.31
C ALA A 115 2.57 23.88 4.87
N GLN A 116 1.29 24.09 4.57
CA GLN A 116 0.88 24.56 3.25
C GLN A 116 1.44 25.94 2.95
N ALA A 117 1.42 26.85 3.92
CA ALA A 117 1.98 28.18 3.79
C ALA A 117 3.50 28.13 3.49
N LEU A 118 4.21 27.20 4.13
CA LEU A 118 5.65 27.02 3.87
C LEU A 118 5.91 26.56 2.44
N LEU A 119 5.10 25.65 1.92
CA LEU A 119 5.22 25.18 0.53
C LEU A 119 4.91 26.29 -0.45
N ASP A 120 3.87 27.07 -0.22
CA ASP A 120 3.46 28.18 -1.08
C ASP A 120 4.55 29.27 -1.13
N ALA A 121 5.15 29.60 0.01
CA ALA A 121 6.26 30.57 0.08
C ALA A 121 7.48 30.10 -0.70
N ARG A 122 7.74 28.80 -0.72
CA ARG A 122 8.85 28.23 -1.49
C ARG A 122 8.61 28.37 -2.99
N THR A 123 7.38 28.11 -3.44
CA THR A 123 7.00 28.25 -4.85
C THR A 123 7.11 29.70 -5.32
N ASP A 124 6.69 30.66 -4.49
CA ASP A 124 6.80 32.09 -4.79
C ASP A 124 8.26 32.53 -4.96
N ASN A 125 9.15 32.03 -4.09
CA ASN A 125 10.58 32.33 -4.18
C ASN A 125 11.22 31.74 -5.45
N GLU A 126 10.78 30.57 -5.89
CA GLU A 126 11.27 29.96 -7.12
C GLU A 126 10.78 30.69 -8.36
N GLY A 127 9.62 31.36 -8.28
CA GLY A 127 9.05 32.15 -9.37
C GLY A 127 9.70 33.50 -9.56
N GLU A 128 10.46 34.01 -8.59
CA GLU A 128 11.14 35.33 -8.68
C GLU A 128 12.51 35.26 -9.34
N ASN A 129 13.00 34.10 -9.67
CA ASN A 129 14.24 33.92 -10.40
C ASN A 129 13.93 33.65 -11.88
#